data_f625e22419c164fd98652539a044721e
#
_entry.id   f625e22419c164fd98652539a044721e
#
_cell.length_a   1.000
_cell.length_b   1.000
_cell.length_c   1.000
_cell.angle_alpha   90.00
_cell.angle_beta   90.00
_cell.angle_gamma   90.00
#
_symmetry.space_group_name_H-M   'P 1'
#
loop_
_entity.id
_entity.type
_entity.pdbx_description
1 polymer ?
#
loop_
_entity_poly.entity_id
_entity_poly.type
_entity_poly.pdbx_seq_one_letter_code
_entity_poly.pdbx_strand_id
1 'polypeptide(L)'
;MINTSPLLNYIKSHNDIKAINQWRSDVENQLQECFENGQSIRDIIQARSNLIDEALQFLWNHAELDQTDLALFAVGGYGRREMLPYSDVDIMILSEDEISPEQEKPISTFNSSLWDVGNFKPGISVRTIQDCVIQATNDLTVATALIEARLIIGNEHLAKWPRRIVSQTWTDKTFFDAKMEEQAKRYAQHNHTESNLEPDIKTAPGGIRDINQIGWIAKRHFRVNRIYDLVHLGFISEFELGVLEEAESFLWEIRHYLHLLTKRDENRLLFDYQRDIAAKFGYAREEGKSPNYPIEQFMKRYYRTA
;
A
#
# COMPACT_ATOMS: atom_id res chain seq x y z
N MET A 1 17.21 9.25 4.82
CA MET A 1 16.64 9.04 3.46
C MET A 1 17.55 8.05 2.75
N ILE A 2 16.95 6.98 2.22
CA ILE A 2 17.65 5.98 1.44
C ILE A 2 18.00 6.65 0.10
N ASN A 3 19.29 6.74 -0.21
CA ASN A 3 19.77 7.37 -1.44
C ASN A 3 19.78 6.34 -2.56
N THR A 4 18.70 6.29 -3.33
CA THR A 4 18.61 5.46 -4.53
C THR A 4 19.08 6.27 -5.73
N SER A 5 19.82 5.66 -6.65
CA SER A 5 20.27 6.35 -7.87
C SER A 5 19.05 6.83 -8.68
N PRO A 6 18.95 8.13 -9.03
CA PRO A 6 17.81 8.63 -9.76
C PRO A 6 17.61 7.88 -11.09
N LEU A 7 16.37 7.46 -11.36
CA LEU A 7 15.99 6.74 -12.58
C LEU A 7 16.42 7.47 -13.85
N LEU A 8 16.24 8.80 -13.86
CA LEU A 8 16.63 9.64 -15.01
C LEU A 8 18.11 9.52 -15.37
N ASN A 9 19.01 9.41 -14.39
CA ASN A 9 20.45 9.23 -14.66
C ASN A 9 20.74 7.83 -15.20
N TYR A 10 20.02 6.83 -14.71
CA TYR A 10 20.16 5.44 -15.15
C TYR A 10 19.68 5.26 -16.60
N ILE A 11 18.51 5.79 -16.95
CA ILE A 11 17.96 5.71 -18.32
C ILE A 11 18.80 6.49 -19.32
N LYS A 12 19.28 7.69 -18.96
CA LYS A 12 20.19 8.46 -19.84
C LYS A 12 21.46 7.71 -20.19
N SER A 13 21.98 6.87 -19.31
CA SER A 13 23.16 6.06 -19.56
C SER A 13 22.91 4.82 -20.43
N HIS A 14 21.67 4.30 -20.48
CA HIS A 14 21.33 3.06 -21.14
C HIS A 14 20.44 3.24 -22.38
N ASN A 15 19.85 4.41 -22.58
CA ASN A 15 19.01 4.81 -23.73
C ASN A 15 17.90 3.80 -24.13
N ASP A 16 17.36 3.05 -23.13
CA ASP A 16 16.33 2.04 -23.34
C ASP A 16 15.35 2.02 -22.15
N ILE A 17 14.05 2.00 -22.46
CA ILE A 17 12.98 1.84 -21.47
C ILE A 17 13.13 0.54 -20.66
N LYS A 18 13.68 -0.52 -21.27
CA LYS A 18 13.98 -1.78 -20.60
C LYS A 18 15.01 -1.66 -19.49
N ALA A 19 15.82 -0.60 -19.50
CA ALA A 19 16.75 -0.29 -18.41
C ALA A 19 16.03 -0.06 -17.08
N ILE A 20 14.75 0.31 -17.08
CA ILE A 20 13.93 0.44 -15.87
C ILE A 20 13.87 -0.88 -15.09
N ASN A 21 13.83 -2.03 -15.76
CA ASN A 21 13.81 -3.33 -15.10
C ASN A 21 15.09 -3.61 -14.32
N GLN A 22 16.24 -3.30 -14.92
CA GLN A 22 17.52 -3.48 -14.26
C GLN A 22 17.67 -2.49 -13.09
N TRP A 23 17.37 -1.21 -13.34
CA TRP A 23 17.39 -0.19 -12.29
C TRP A 23 16.50 -0.58 -11.08
N ARG A 24 15.28 -1.07 -11.34
CA ARG A 24 14.38 -1.53 -10.30
C ARG A 24 14.96 -2.70 -9.51
N SER A 25 15.56 -3.68 -10.20
CA SER A 25 16.20 -4.82 -9.54
C SER A 25 17.36 -4.38 -8.65
N ASP A 26 18.19 -3.45 -9.12
CA ASP A 26 19.32 -2.92 -8.37
C ASP A 26 18.84 -2.17 -7.12
N VAL A 27 17.76 -1.41 -7.25
CA VAL A 27 17.18 -0.66 -6.14
C VAL A 27 16.49 -1.59 -5.13
N GLU A 28 15.76 -2.61 -5.56
CA GLU A 28 15.19 -3.60 -4.64
C GLU A 28 16.28 -4.30 -3.82
N ASN A 29 17.43 -4.63 -4.44
CA ASN A 29 18.57 -5.19 -3.72
C ASN A 29 19.12 -4.18 -2.69
N GLN A 30 19.25 -2.90 -3.05
CA GLN A 30 19.69 -1.86 -2.12
C GLN A 30 18.70 -1.68 -0.95
N LEU A 31 17.39 -1.69 -1.22
CA LEU A 31 16.37 -1.62 -0.16
C LEU A 31 16.44 -2.81 0.79
N GLN A 32 16.70 -4.00 0.26
CA GLN A 32 16.88 -5.20 1.07
C GLN A 32 18.14 -5.07 1.94
N GLU A 33 19.26 -4.65 1.39
CA GLU A 33 20.49 -4.41 2.16
C GLU A 33 20.29 -3.36 3.26
N CYS A 34 19.60 -2.25 2.94
CA CYS A 34 19.26 -1.22 3.94
C CYS A 34 18.42 -1.80 5.09
N PHE A 35 17.44 -2.64 4.78
CA PHE A 35 16.59 -3.28 5.77
C PHE A 35 17.40 -4.26 6.65
N GLU A 36 18.24 -5.09 6.05
CA GLU A 36 19.11 -6.04 6.76
C GLU A 36 20.14 -5.31 7.66
N ASN A 37 20.53 -4.09 7.29
CA ASN A 37 21.40 -3.21 8.10
C ASN A 37 20.63 -2.40 9.16
N GLY A 38 19.35 -2.70 9.40
CA GLY A 38 18.55 -2.11 10.50
C GLY A 38 17.82 -0.83 10.16
N GLN A 39 17.70 -0.46 8.86
CA GLN A 39 16.82 0.64 8.46
C GLN A 39 15.37 0.26 8.76
N SER A 40 14.56 1.24 9.21
CA SER A 40 13.17 1.00 9.58
C SER A 40 12.34 0.48 8.40
N ILE A 41 11.42 -0.46 8.65
CA ILE A 41 10.52 -0.98 7.62
C ILE A 41 9.69 0.15 7.00
N ARG A 42 9.30 1.16 7.77
CA ARG A 42 8.55 2.33 7.30
C ARG A 42 9.33 3.11 6.23
N ASP A 43 10.64 3.33 6.45
CA ASP A 43 11.49 4.00 5.47
C ASP A 43 11.66 3.16 4.20
N ILE A 44 11.79 1.84 4.33
CA ILE A 44 11.91 0.90 3.20
C ILE A 44 10.67 0.92 2.32
N ILE A 45 9.47 0.79 2.90
CA ILE A 45 8.22 0.76 2.11
C ILE A 45 7.93 2.13 1.47
N GLN A 46 8.27 3.22 2.15
CA GLN A 46 8.15 4.56 1.60
C GLN A 46 9.13 4.80 0.45
N ALA A 47 10.39 4.40 0.61
CA ALA A 47 11.40 4.49 -0.44
C ALA A 47 10.96 3.71 -1.68
N ARG A 48 10.46 2.46 -1.50
CA ARG A 48 9.92 1.66 -2.61
C ARG A 48 8.76 2.38 -3.30
N SER A 49 7.85 2.99 -2.55
CA SER A 49 6.76 3.77 -3.15
C SER A 49 7.25 4.95 -3.98
N ASN A 50 8.28 5.66 -3.51
CA ASN A 50 8.88 6.77 -4.25
C ASN A 50 9.54 6.31 -5.56
N LEU A 51 10.18 5.13 -5.55
CA LEU A 51 10.78 4.55 -6.76
C LEU A 51 9.74 4.18 -7.81
N ILE A 52 8.60 3.64 -7.37
CA ILE A 52 7.49 3.36 -8.27
C ILE A 52 6.93 4.68 -8.81
N ASP A 53 6.81 5.74 -7.99
CA ASP A 53 6.42 7.07 -8.44
C ASP A 53 7.35 7.57 -9.56
N GLU A 54 8.68 7.46 -9.40
CA GLU A 54 9.65 7.88 -10.41
C GLU A 54 9.49 7.10 -11.73
N ALA A 55 9.30 5.77 -11.65
CA ALA A 55 9.08 4.95 -12.83
C ALA A 55 7.78 5.34 -13.57
N LEU A 56 6.69 5.53 -12.83
CA LEU A 56 5.40 5.91 -13.40
C LEU A 56 5.43 7.32 -14.01
N GLN A 57 6.10 8.27 -13.38
CA GLN A 57 6.29 9.61 -13.93
C GLN A 57 7.09 9.59 -15.23
N PHE A 58 8.14 8.75 -15.30
CA PHE A 58 8.91 8.58 -16.52
C PHE A 58 8.05 7.98 -17.65
N LEU A 59 7.29 6.90 -17.36
CA LEU A 59 6.42 6.24 -18.34
C LEU A 59 5.29 7.15 -18.81
N TRP A 60 4.74 7.97 -17.91
CA TRP A 60 3.72 8.98 -18.22
C TRP A 60 4.22 9.99 -19.26
N ASN A 61 5.40 10.56 -19.02
CA ASN A 61 6.03 11.50 -19.94
C ASN A 61 6.45 10.83 -21.26
N HIS A 62 6.93 9.58 -21.20
CA HIS A 62 7.27 8.81 -22.40
C HIS A 62 6.07 8.51 -23.30
N ALA A 63 4.89 8.38 -22.70
CA ALA A 63 3.62 8.21 -23.42
C ALA A 63 2.97 9.54 -23.87
N GLU A 64 3.63 10.70 -23.65
CA GLU A 64 3.14 12.04 -24.01
C GLU A 64 1.84 12.43 -23.26
N LEU A 65 1.57 11.81 -22.11
CA LEU A 65 0.40 12.12 -21.28
C LEU A 65 0.56 13.44 -20.50
N ASP A 66 1.78 13.95 -20.36
CA ASP A 66 2.08 15.28 -19.82
C ASP A 66 1.52 16.43 -20.66
N GLN A 67 1.16 16.16 -21.93
CA GLN A 67 0.52 17.12 -22.83
C GLN A 67 -1.02 17.09 -22.75
N THR A 68 -1.58 16.29 -21.84
CA THR A 68 -3.01 16.13 -21.65
C THR A 68 -3.46 16.77 -20.33
N ASP A 69 -4.76 16.92 -20.15
CA ASP A 69 -5.40 17.38 -18.91
C ASP A 69 -5.75 16.24 -17.94
N LEU A 70 -5.20 15.06 -18.19
CA LEU A 70 -5.35 13.89 -17.35
C LEU A 70 -4.46 13.93 -16.10
N ALA A 71 -4.80 13.12 -15.10
CA ALA A 71 -3.99 12.97 -13.90
C ALA A 71 -3.87 11.51 -13.49
N LEU A 72 -2.68 11.09 -13.06
CA LEU A 72 -2.37 9.76 -12.55
C LEU A 72 -2.39 9.77 -11.02
N PHE A 73 -3.18 8.87 -10.45
CA PHE A 73 -3.26 8.67 -9.01
C PHE A 73 -2.79 7.28 -8.61
N ALA A 74 -2.05 7.19 -7.51
CA ALA A 74 -1.90 5.98 -6.74
C ALA A 74 -3.15 5.78 -5.87
N VAL A 75 -3.67 4.56 -5.79
CA VAL A 75 -4.83 4.22 -4.95
C VAL A 75 -4.52 3.01 -4.05
N GLY A 76 -5.41 2.70 -3.11
CA GLY A 76 -5.23 1.57 -2.21
C GLY A 76 -3.94 1.62 -1.38
N GLY A 77 -3.25 0.49 -1.23
CA GLY A 77 -1.97 0.42 -0.50
C GLY A 77 -0.89 1.31 -1.08
N TYR A 78 -0.83 1.42 -2.39
CA TYR A 78 0.09 2.31 -3.07
C TYR A 78 -0.25 3.79 -2.83
N GLY A 79 -1.53 4.14 -2.77
CA GLY A 79 -1.97 5.49 -2.38
C GLY A 79 -1.49 5.89 -0.99
N ARG A 80 -1.45 4.95 -0.04
CA ARG A 80 -0.93 5.14 1.33
C ARG A 80 0.60 5.11 1.44
N ARG A 81 1.32 4.82 0.35
CA ARG A 81 2.77 4.58 0.32
C ARG A 81 3.19 3.32 1.11
N GLU A 82 2.36 2.30 1.12
CA GLU A 82 2.58 1.03 1.83
C GLU A 82 2.99 -0.09 0.86
N MET A 83 4.04 0.16 0.07
CA MET A 83 4.51 -0.80 -0.92
C MET A 83 5.52 -1.78 -0.33
N LEU A 84 5.11 -3.03 -0.22
CA LEU A 84 5.97 -4.17 0.12
C LEU A 84 6.49 -4.85 -1.15
N PRO A 85 7.52 -5.72 -1.06
CA PRO A 85 7.89 -6.56 -2.20
C PRO A 85 6.68 -7.32 -2.73
N TYR A 86 6.56 -7.45 -4.05
CA TYR A 86 5.45 -8.16 -4.72
C TYR A 86 4.03 -7.60 -4.51
N SER A 87 3.87 -6.42 -3.89
CA SER A 87 2.59 -5.72 -3.84
C SER A 87 2.13 -5.29 -5.24
N ASP A 88 0.82 -5.30 -5.46
CA ASP A 88 0.21 -4.78 -6.68
C ASP A 88 0.32 -3.25 -6.73
N VAL A 89 0.48 -2.71 -7.94
CA VAL A 89 0.57 -1.25 -8.18
C VAL A 89 -0.78 -0.77 -8.70
N ASP A 90 -1.65 -0.36 -7.76
CA ASP A 90 -2.98 0.11 -8.09
C ASP A 90 -2.95 1.60 -8.47
N ILE A 91 -3.33 1.90 -9.71
CA ILE A 91 -3.34 3.26 -10.25
C ILE A 91 -4.66 3.59 -10.93
N MET A 92 -4.98 4.88 -10.92
CA MET A 92 -6.15 5.44 -11.57
C MET A 92 -5.75 6.64 -12.44
N ILE A 93 -6.08 6.60 -13.72
CA ILE A 93 -6.07 7.78 -14.59
C ILE A 93 -7.44 8.45 -14.44
N LEU A 94 -7.43 9.72 -14.03
CA LEU A 94 -8.64 10.52 -13.85
C LEU A 94 -8.71 11.58 -14.93
N SER A 95 -9.89 11.69 -15.57
CA SER A 95 -10.29 12.74 -16.48
C SER A 95 -11.44 13.55 -15.88
N GLU A 96 -11.55 14.83 -16.21
CA GLU A 96 -12.72 15.62 -15.88
C GLU A 96 -13.92 15.17 -16.71
N ASP A 97 -13.73 15.02 -18.02
CA ASP A 97 -14.71 14.65 -19.02
C ASP A 97 -14.41 13.29 -19.68
N GLU A 98 -15.23 12.91 -20.65
CA GLU A 98 -15.04 11.72 -21.49
C GLU A 98 -13.66 11.74 -22.17
N ILE A 99 -13.03 10.54 -22.27
CA ILE A 99 -11.71 10.41 -22.93
C ILE A 99 -11.85 10.74 -24.41
N SER A 100 -11.08 11.71 -24.88
CA SER A 100 -11.06 12.08 -26.28
C SER A 100 -10.26 11.08 -27.14
N PRO A 101 -10.52 10.99 -28.45
CA PRO A 101 -9.75 10.10 -29.35
C PRO A 101 -8.24 10.41 -29.34
N GLU A 102 -7.84 11.65 -29.10
CA GLU A 102 -6.44 12.06 -28.99
C GLU A 102 -5.75 11.49 -27.73
N GLN A 103 -6.52 11.27 -26.66
CA GLN A 103 -6.02 10.73 -25.37
C GLN A 103 -5.94 9.20 -25.38
N GLU A 104 -6.71 8.50 -26.21
CA GLU A 104 -6.76 7.02 -26.25
C GLU A 104 -5.38 6.42 -26.55
N LYS A 105 -4.66 6.95 -27.56
CA LYS A 105 -3.35 6.43 -27.96
C LYS A 105 -2.29 6.62 -26.87
N PRO A 106 -2.09 7.80 -26.26
CA PRO A 106 -1.23 8.00 -25.10
C PRO A 106 -1.56 7.06 -23.92
N ILE A 107 -2.83 6.91 -23.56
CA ILE A 107 -3.26 5.99 -22.49
C ILE A 107 -2.88 4.54 -22.84
N SER A 108 -3.14 4.10 -24.06
CA SER A 108 -2.78 2.75 -24.53
C SER A 108 -1.26 2.51 -24.51
N THR A 109 -0.47 3.52 -24.92
CA THR A 109 1.01 3.46 -24.88
C THR A 109 1.50 3.35 -23.45
N PHE A 110 0.98 4.15 -22.53
CA PHE A 110 1.31 4.09 -21.11
C PHE A 110 0.97 2.71 -20.52
N ASN A 111 -0.24 2.21 -20.78
CA ASN A 111 -0.66 0.89 -20.31
C ASN A 111 0.25 -0.23 -20.84
N SER A 112 0.59 -0.25 -22.13
CA SER A 112 1.51 -1.23 -22.71
C SER A 112 2.89 -1.16 -22.05
N SER A 113 3.40 0.04 -21.84
CA SER A 113 4.71 0.26 -21.20
C SER A 113 4.77 -0.28 -19.77
N LEU A 114 3.67 -0.22 -19.01
CA LEU A 114 3.59 -0.80 -17.66
C LEU A 114 3.80 -2.32 -17.64
N TRP A 115 3.30 -3.03 -18.67
CA TRP A 115 3.50 -4.47 -18.82
C TRP A 115 4.90 -4.80 -19.33
N ASP A 116 5.44 -3.98 -20.24
CA ASP A 116 6.76 -4.19 -20.84
C ASP A 116 7.90 -3.97 -19.83
N VAL A 117 7.71 -3.05 -18.89
CA VAL A 117 8.66 -2.75 -17.80
C VAL A 117 8.62 -3.80 -16.65
N GLY A 118 8.02 -4.94 -16.89
CA GLY A 118 8.07 -6.18 -16.12
C GLY A 118 7.94 -6.08 -14.58
N ASN A 119 7.15 -6.98 -14.00
CA ASN A 119 6.92 -7.12 -12.56
C ASN A 119 6.18 -5.97 -11.83
N PHE A 120 5.76 -4.90 -12.49
CA PHE A 120 4.62 -4.18 -11.95
C PHE A 120 3.42 -5.11 -12.16
N LYS A 121 2.70 -5.45 -11.13
CA LYS A 121 1.37 -6.04 -11.28
C LYS A 121 0.39 -4.88 -11.31
N PRO A 122 0.17 -4.21 -12.45
CA PRO A 122 -0.61 -3.00 -12.49
C PRO A 122 -2.09 -3.31 -12.38
N GLY A 123 -2.74 -2.77 -11.36
CA GLY A 123 -4.18 -2.58 -11.32
C GLY A 123 -4.50 -1.20 -11.88
N ILE A 124 -4.83 -1.11 -13.18
CA ILE A 124 -5.11 0.19 -13.82
C ILE A 124 -6.60 0.40 -14.04
N SER A 125 -7.08 1.60 -13.74
CA SER A 125 -8.41 2.07 -14.10
C SER A 125 -8.32 3.45 -14.75
N VAL A 126 -9.14 3.67 -15.78
CA VAL A 126 -9.34 4.98 -16.43
C VAL A 126 -10.77 5.39 -16.14
N ARG A 127 -10.97 6.56 -15.56
CA ARG A 127 -12.28 7.00 -15.07
C ARG A 127 -12.45 8.49 -15.27
N THR A 128 -13.69 8.89 -15.57
CA THR A 128 -14.11 10.27 -15.45
C THR A 128 -14.49 10.60 -13.99
N ILE A 129 -14.61 11.87 -13.66
CA ILE A 129 -15.17 12.31 -12.37
C ILE A 129 -16.57 11.69 -12.18
N GLN A 130 -17.39 11.67 -13.23
CA GLN A 130 -18.74 11.11 -13.18
C GLN A 130 -18.74 9.61 -12.91
N ASP A 131 -17.84 8.83 -13.53
CA ASP A 131 -17.67 7.41 -13.24
C ASP A 131 -17.31 7.18 -11.79
N CYS A 132 -16.39 7.98 -11.26
CA CYS A 132 -16.01 7.90 -9.84
C CYS A 132 -17.21 8.19 -8.91
N VAL A 133 -18.07 9.16 -9.23
CA VAL A 133 -19.29 9.46 -8.46
C VAL A 133 -20.23 8.25 -8.47
N ILE A 134 -20.53 7.71 -9.66
CA ILE A 134 -21.45 6.57 -9.81
C ILE A 134 -20.92 5.36 -9.07
N GLN A 135 -19.66 5.02 -9.27
CA GLN A 135 -19.07 3.81 -8.66
C GLN A 135 -18.90 3.96 -7.15
N ALA A 136 -18.42 5.12 -6.66
CA ALA A 136 -18.27 5.35 -5.22
C ALA A 136 -19.60 5.37 -4.47
N THR A 137 -20.71 5.75 -5.13
CA THR A 137 -22.04 5.70 -4.51
C THR A 137 -22.49 4.26 -4.23
N ASN A 138 -22.11 3.32 -5.09
CA ASN A 138 -22.60 1.94 -5.06
C ASN A 138 -21.59 0.95 -4.44
N ASP A 139 -20.32 1.33 -4.34
CA ASP A 139 -19.24 0.46 -3.88
C ASP A 139 -18.35 1.16 -2.84
N LEU A 140 -18.41 0.65 -1.61
CA LEU A 140 -17.58 1.11 -0.49
C LEU A 140 -16.08 0.93 -0.77
N THR A 141 -15.70 -0.09 -1.55
CA THR A 141 -14.29 -0.35 -1.90
C THR A 141 -13.76 0.77 -2.78
N VAL A 142 -14.54 1.21 -3.76
CA VAL A 142 -14.21 2.35 -4.63
C VAL A 142 -14.12 3.64 -3.80
N ALA A 143 -15.12 3.89 -2.92
CA ALA A 143 -15.09 5.05 -2.03
C ALA A 143 -13.82 5.04 -1.15
N THR A 144 -13.44 3.89 -0.61
CA THR A 144 -12.22 3.72 0.20
C THR A 144 -10.96 3.99 -0.63
N ALA A 145 -10.89 3.47 -1.87
CA ALA A 145 -9.77 3.71 -2.78
C ALA A 145 -9.61 5.20 -3.13
N LEU A 146 -10.72 5.92 -3.29
CA LEU A 146 -10.71 7.38 -3.52
C LEU A 146 -10.25 8.17 -2.28
N ILE A 147 -10.54 7.73 -1.05
CA ILE A 147 -10.00 8.35 0.18
C ILE A 147 -8.47 8.25 0.19
N GLU A 148 -7.94 7.14 -0.29
CA GLU A 148 -6.51 6.84 -0.35
C GLU A 148 -5.80 7.46 -1.56
N ALA A 149 -6.57 7.98 -2.54
CA ALA A 149 -6.02 8.49 -3.78
C ALA A 149 -4.99 9.61 -3.54
N ARG A 150 -3.81 9.42 -4.13
CA ARG A 150 -2.67 10.35 -4.07
C ARG A 150 -2.22 10.66 -5.49
N LEU A 151 -2.20 11.94 -5.84
CA LEU A 151 -1.68 12.40 -7.13
C LEU A 151 -0.20 12.02 -7.27
N ILE A 152 0.15 11.43 -8.40
CA ILE A 152 1.54 11.11 -8.80
C ILE A 152 2.05 12.17 -9.78
N ILE A 153 1.29 12.43 -10.85
CA ILE A 153 1.63 13.37 -11.93
C ILE A 153 0.37 13.76 -12.72
N GLY A 154 0.44 14.83 -13.47
CA GLY A 154 -0.61 15.33 -14.37
C GLY A 154 -1.34 16.52 -13.81
N ASN A 155 -2.59 16.73 -14.20
CA ASN A 155 -3.38 17.90 -13.89
C ASN A 155 -3.69 18.04 -12.39
N GLU A 156 -3.01 18.98 -11.70
CA GLU A 156 -3.18 19.24 -10.27
C GLU A 156 -4.60 19.66 -9.87
N HIS A 157 -5.36 20.25 -10.79
CA HIS A 157 -6.77 20.62 -10.52
C HIS A 157 -7.64 19.40 -10.21
N LEU A 158 -7.25 18.22 -10.68
CA LEU A 158 -7.92 16.96 -10.38
C LEU A 158 -7.62 16.40 -8.98
N ALA A 159 -6.56 16.85 -8.31
CA ALA A 159 -6.13 16.31 -7.00
C ALA A 159 -7.19 16.39 -5.89
N LYS A 160 -8.08 17.38 -5.96
CA LYS A 160 -9.16 17.60 -4.99
C LYS A 160 -10.35 16.64 -5.15
N TRP A 161 -10.54 16.09 -6.35
CA TRP A 161 -11.78 15.40 -6.70
C TRP A 161 -11.99 14.06 -5.98
N PRO A 162 -10.99 13.19 -5.80
CA PRO A 162 -11.21 11.90 -5.13
C PRO A 162 -11.88 12.04 -3.76
N ARG A 163 -11.35 12.91 -2.90
CA ARG A 163 -11.93 13.15 -1.56
C ARG A 163 -13.27 13.88 -1.61
N ARG A 164 -13.42 14.82 -2.55
CA ARG A 164 -14.66 15.56 -2.74
C ARG A 164 -15.81 14.63 -3.12
N ILE A 165 -15.57 13.69 -4.04
CA ILE A 165 -16.53 12.68 -4.45
C ILE A 165 -17.02 11.88 -3.24
N VAL A 166 -16.11 11.35 -2.43
CA VAL A 166 -16.50 10.56 -1.25
C VAL A 166 -17.28 11.40 -0.25
N SER A 167 -16.94 12.67 -0.09
CA SER A 167 -17.69 13.57 0.80
C SER A 167 -19.10 13.88 0.32
N GLN A 168 -19.36 13.77 -0.97
CA GLN A 168 -20.68 13.98 -1.59
C GLN A 168 -21.52 12.70 -1.63
N THR A 169 -20.90 11.53 -1.77
CA THR A 169 -21.61 10.24 -1.92
C THR A 169 -21.90 9.54 -0.59
N TRP A 170 -21.06 9.76 0.41
CA TRP A 170 -21.20 9.15 1.73
C TRP A 170 -21.28 10.20 2.82
N THR A 171 -22.24 10.08 3.75
CA THR A 171 -22.18 10.82 5.02
C THR A 171 -21.18 10.19 5.96
N ASP A 172 -20.78 10.91 7.03
CA ASP A 172 -19.87 10.36 8.04
C ASP A 172 -20.44 9.09 8.67
N LYS A 173 -21.76 9.14 8.99
CA LYS A 173 -22.49 8.03 9.59
C LYS A 173 -22.58 6.83 8.64
N THR A 174 -23.04 7.01 7.41
CA THR A 174 -23.23 5.91 6.45
C THR A 174 -21.92 5.24 6.10
N PHE A 175 -20.82 6.02 5.97
CA PHE A 175 -19.49 5.47 5.74
C PHE A 175 -19.00 4.65 6.93
N PHE A 176 -19.17 5.17 8.15
CA PHE A 176 -18.80 4.45 9.37
C PHE A 176 -19.57 3.12 9.50
N ASP A 177 -20.91 3.18 9.38
CA ASP A 177 -21.76 1.98 9.49
C ASP A 177 -21.36 0.92 8.46
N ALA A 178 -21.12 1.32 7.20
CA ALA A 178 -20.69 0.42 6.14
C ALA A 178 -19.30 -0.19 6.40
N LYS A 179 -18.35 0.58 6.94
CA LYS A 179 -17.02 0.07 7.33
C LYS A 179 -17.09 -0.92 8.49
N MET A 180 -17.99 -0.69 9.45
CA MET A 180 -18.22 -1.62 10.56
C MET A 180 -18.87 -2.93 10.06
N GLU A 181 -19.80 -2.84 9.11
CA GLU A 181 -20.39 -4.03 8.48
C GLU A 181 -19.36 -4.82 7.66
N GLU A 182 -18.51 -4.14 6.89
CA GLU A 182 -17.38 -4.75 6.16
C GLU A 182 -16.44 -5.49 7.13
N GLN A 183 -16.09 -4.87 8.27
CA GLN A 183 -15.27 -5.49 9.31
C GLN A 183 -15.93 -6.73 9.89
N ALA A 184 -17.22 -6.65 10.24
CA ALA A 184 -17.95 -7.79 10.78
C ALA A 184 -17.98 -8.98 9.80
N LYS A 185 -18.21 -8.71 8.49
CA LYS A 185 -18.15 -9.73 7.44
C LYS A 185 -16.76 -10.35 7.32
N ARG A 186 -15.71 -9.52 7.37
CA ARG A 186 -14.31 -9.96 7.33
C ARG A 186 -13.96 -10.83 8.54
N TYR A 187 -14.36 -10.43 9.75
CA TYR A 187 -14.13 -11.21 10.96
C TYR A 187 -14.85 -12.56 10.93
N ALA A 188 -16.07 -12.61 10.36
CA ALA A 188 -16.80 -13.87 10.19
C ALA A 188 -16.02 -14.88 9.31
N GLN A 189 -15.29 -14.41 8.29
CA GLN A 189 -14.43 -15.26 7.45
C GLN A 189 -13.24 -15.87 8.22
N HIS A 190 -12.86 -15.27 9.34
CA HIS A 190 -11.79 -15.72 10.24
C HIS A 190 -12.34 -16.37 11.53
N ASN A 191 -13.61 -16.81 11.53
CA ASN A 191 -14.29 -17.40 12.70
C ASN A 191 -14.29 -16.50 13.94
N HIS A 192 -14.26 -15.19 13.75
CA HIS A 192 -14.20 -14.18 14.82
C HIS A 192 -13.06 -14.41 15.84
N THR A 193 -11.91 -14.96 15.39
CA THR A 193 -10.79 -15.24 16.28
C THR A 193 -9.49 -14.63 15.76
N GLU A 194 -8.82 -13.89 16.63
CA GLU A 194 -7.44 -13.44 16.45
C GLU A 194 -6.43 -14.55 16.76
N SER A 195 -6.85 -15.63 17.41
CA SER A 195 -5.98 -16.72 17.87
C SER A 195 -5.84 -17.85 16.83
N ASN A 196 -6.01 -17.56 15.53
CA ASN A 196 -5.74 -18.53 14.48
C ASN A 196 -4.26 -18.89 14.45
N LEU A 197 -3.94 -20.20 14.48
CA LEU A 197 -2.56 -20.68 14.49
C LEU A 197 -1.77 -20.32 13.22
N GLU A 198 -2.45 -20.09 12.11
CA GLU A 198 -1.91 -19.64 10.84
C GLU A 198 -2.63 -18.35 10.39
N PRO A 199 -2.42 -17.23 11.11
CA PRO A 199 -3.18 -16.01 10.86
C PRO A 199 -2.83 -15.36 9.52
N ASP A 200 -3.81 -14.67 8.93
CA ASP A 200 -3.59 -13.72 7.84
C ASP A 200 -3.23 -12.36 8.44
N ILE A 201 -1.99 -11.94 8.27
CA ILE A 201 -1.43 -10.70 8.84
C ILE A 201 -2.17 -9.44 8.35
N LYS A 202 -2.77 -9.52 7.17
CA LYS A 202 -3.46 -8.41 6.53
C LYS A 202 -4.92 -8.31 6.94
N THR A 203 -5.66 -9.42 6.93
CA THR A 203 -7.12 -9.42 6.99
C THR A 203 -7.73 -10.06 8.23
N ALA A 204 -6.98 -10.87 9.01
CA ALA A 204 -7.48 -11.41 10.27
C ALA A 204 -7.76 -10.28 11.29
N PRO A 205 -8.62 -10.54 12.32
CA PRO A 205 -8.78 -9.60 13.43
C PRO A 205 -7.42 -9.22 14.04
N GLY A 206 -7.21 -7.92 14.28
CA GLY A 206 -5.95 -7.35 14.73
C GLY A 206 -4.89 -7.19 13.63
N GLY A 207 -5.20 -7.55 12.38
CA GLY A 207 -4.28 -7.37 11.25
C GLY A 207 -4.23 -5.93 10.72
N ILE A 208 -3.36 -5.71 9.73
CA ILE A 208 -3.10 -4.39 9.12
C ILE A 208 -4.40 -3.71 8.64
N ARG A 209 -5.40 -4.49 8.21
CA ARG A 209 -6.68 -3.96 7.74
C ARG A 209 -7.44 -3.21 8.82
N ASP A 210 -7.29 -3.56 10.10
CA ASP A 210 -7.93 -2.86 11.20
C ASP A 210 -7.28 -1.49 11.44
N ILE A 211 -5.96 -1.42 11.37
CA ILE A 211 -5.23 -0.15 11.42
C ILE A 211 -5.63 0.75 10.24
N ASN A 212 -5.68 0.19 9.03
CA ASN A 212 -6.15 0.94 7.85
C ASN A 212 -7.58 1.46 8.04
N GLN A 213 -8.47 0.67 8.65
CA GLN A 213 -9.86 1.07 8.89
C GLN A 213 -9.96 2.28 9.82
N ILE A 214 -9.15 2.33 10.89
CA ILE A 214 -9.03 3.52 11.74
C ILE A 214 -8.65 4.73 10.89
N GLY A 215 -7.64 4.59 10.01
CA GLY A 215 -7.19 5.64 9.11
C GLY A 215 -8.29 6.13 8.15
N TRP A 216 -9.07 5.22 7.55
CA TRP A 216 -10.16 5.58 6.64
C TRP A 216 -11.29 6.33 7.33
N ILE A 217 -11.71 5.84 8.52
CA ILE A 217 -12.74 6.51 9.33
C ILE A 217 -12.24 7.89 9.76
N ALA A 218 -10.99 7.99 10.20
CA ALA A 218 -10.37 9.24 10.60
C ALA A 218 -10.34 10.26 9.45
N LYS A 219 -9.84 9.87 8.27
CA LYS A 219 -9.80 10.71 7.07
C LYS A 219 -11.19 11.18 6.64
N ARG A 220 -12.18 10.28 6.74
CA ARG A 220 -13.55 10.62 6.33
C ARG A 220 -14.27 11.52 7.33
N HIS A 221 -14.21 11.21 8.62
CA HIS A 221 -14.95 11.91 9.68
C HIS A 221 -14.29 13.23 10.08
N PHE A 222 -12.97 13.18 10.39
CA PHE A 222 -12.23 14.35 10.85
C PHE A 222 -11.59 15.16 9.73
N ARG A 223 -11.65 14.66 8.47
CA ARG A 223 -11.02 15.29 7.29
C ARG A 223 -9.52 15.53 7.45
N VAL A 224 -8.88 14.70 8.26
CA VAL A 224 -7.44 14.72 8.49
C VAL A 224 -6.69 14.03 7.34
N ASN A 225 -5.40 14.33 7.22
CA ASN A 225 -4.54 13.69 6.24
C ASN A 225 -3.81 12.47 6.80
N ARG A 226 -3.47 12.51 8.08
CA ARG A 226 -2.69 11.49 8.79
C ARG A 226 -3.35 11.14 10.11
N ILE A 227 -3.15 9.90 10.60
CA ILE A 227 -3.63 9.48 11.94
C ILE A 227 -3.04 10.37 13.03
N TYR A 228 -1.79 10.84 12.87
CA TYR A 228 -1.15 11.78 13.78
C TYR A 228 -1.99 13.04 14.05
N ASP A 229 -2.74 13.51 13.06
CA ASP A 229 -3.59 14.70 13.23
C ASP A 229 -4.71 14.47 14.27
N LEU A 230 -5.06 13.20 14.58
CA LEU A 230 -6.02 12.85 15.64
C LEU A 230 -5.49 13.14 17.04
N VAL A 231 -4.18 13.14 17.25
CA VAL A 231 -3.55 13.54 18.51
C VAL A 231 -3.81 15.02 18.79
N HIS A 232 -3.63 15.87 17.77
CA HIS A 232 -3.91 17.31 17.89
C HIS A 232 -5.40 17.62 18.14
N LEU A 233 -6.28 16.74 17.67
CA LEU A 233 -7.72 16.84 17.90
C LEU A 233 -8.16 16.24 19.25
N GLY A 234 -7.25 15.60 20.00
CA GLY A 234 -7.51 14.99 21.29
C GLY A 234 -8.31 13.68 21.24
N PHE A 235 -8.39 13.01 20.08
CA PHE A 235 -9.10 11.73 19.92
C PHE A 235 -8.25 10.52 20.30
N ILE A 236 -6.94 10.61 20.14
CA ILE A 236 -5.98 9.62 20.62
C ILE A 236 -4.82 10.34 21.30
N SER A 237 -4.19 9.70 22.26
CA SER A 237 -2.97 10.19 22.91
C SER A 237 -1.73 9.87 22.05
N GLU A 238 -0.62 10.57 22.31
CA GLU A 238 0.68 10.23 21.70
C GLU A 238 1.10 8.80 22.05
N PHE A 239 0.75 8.31 23.23
CA PHE A 239 1.03 6.94 23.65
C PHE A 239 0.26 5.93 22.78
N GLU A 240 -1.05 6.12 22.58
CA GLU A 240 -1.87 5.25 21.73
C GLU A 240 -1.41 5.28 20.27
N LEU A 241 -1.02 6.46 19.75
CA LEU A 241 -0.42 6.56 18.43
C LEU A 241 0.87 5.75 18.34
N GLY A 242 1.75 5.87 19.34
CA GLY A 242 3.01 5.10 19.39
C GLY A 242 2.77 3.59 19.39
N VAL A 243 1.78 3.11 20.14
CA VAL A 243 1.38 1.69 20.14
C VAL A 243 0.90 1.23 18.77
N LEU A 244 0.05 2.04 18.10
CA LEU A 244 -0.43 1.72 16.74
C LEU A 244 0.73 1.69 15.72
N GLU A 245 1.64 2.65 15.78
CA GLU A 245 2.80 2.71 14.86
C GLU A 245 3.78 1.57 15.08
N GLU A 246 3.99 1.14 16.32
CA GLU A 246 4.82 -0.03 16.65
C GLU A 246 4.17 -1.32 16.14
N ALA A 247 2.85 -1.49 16.37
CA ALA A 247 2.09 -2.64 15.90
C ALA A 247 2.11 -2.71 14.36
N GLU A 248 1.84 -1.60 13.69
CA GLU A 248 1.87 -1.52 12.22
C GLU A 248 3.25 -1.88 11.66
N SER A 249 4.31 -1.32 12.24
CA SER A 249 5.68 -1.61 11.81
C SER A 249 6.02 -3.09 11.98
N PHE A 250 5.66 -3.70 13.10
CA PHE A 250 5.88 -5.11 13.35
C PHE A 250 5.14 -6.01 12.34
N LEU A 251 3.87 -5.70 12.04
CA LEU A 251 3.08 -6.43 11.04
C LEU A 251 3.65 -6.26 9.61
N TRP A 252 4.14 -5.06 9.28
CA TRP A 252 4.83 -4.82 8.00
C TRP A 252 6.14 -5.61 7.88
N GLU A 253 6.93 -5.69 8.94
CA GLU A 253 8.16 -6.50 8.96
C GLU A 253 7.85 -7.98 8.71
N ILE A 254 6.82 -8.54 9.37
CA ILE A 254 6.40 -9.93 9.12
C ILE A 254 6.02 -10.12 7.65
N ARG A 255 5.18 -9.24 7.09
CA ARG A 255 4.78 -9.32 5.68
C ARG A 255 5.96 -9.16 4.73
N HIS A 256 6.89 -8.26 5.04
CA HIS A 256 8.09 -8.07 4.25
C HIS A 256 8.89 -9.37 4.14
N TYR A 257 9.15 -10.03 5.27
CA TYR A 257 9.85 -11.33 5.28
C TYR A 257 9.04 -12.43 4.58
N LEU A 258 7.71 -12.48 4.76
CA LEU A 258 6.85 -13.43 4.04
C LEU A 258 6.98 -13.26 2.53
N HIS A 259 6.90 -12.02 2.04
CA HIS A 259 7.03 -11.71 0.62
C HIS A 259 8.40 -12.11 0.06
N LEU A 260 9.50 -11.85 0.79
CA LEU A 260 10.84 -12.25 0.37
C LEU A 260 11.01 -13.77 0.35
N LEU A 261 10.48 -14.46 1.37
CA LEU A 261 10.56 -15.90 1.51
C LEU A 261 9.77 -16.63 0.43
N THR A 262 8.57 -16.16 0.14
CA THR A 262 7.63 -16.82 -0.77
C THR A 262 7.69 -16.32 -2.21
N LYS A 263 8.36 -15.17 -2.44
CA LYS A 263 8.44 -14.47 -3.74
C LYS A 263 7.07 -14.12 -4.33
N ARG A 264 6.09 -13.82 -3.45
CA ARG A 264 4.72 -13.43 -3.82
C ARG A 264 4.07 -12.59 -2.72
N ASP A 265 2.89 -11.98 -2.97
CA ASP A 265 2.07 -11.28 -1.96
C ASP A 265 1.40 -12.32 -1.04
N GLU A 266 2.20 -12.93 -0.16
CA GLU A 266 1.72 -13.87 0.84
C GLU A 266 1.42 -13.14 2.15
N ASN A 267 0.23 -13.38 2.69
CA ASN A 267 -0.24 -12.74 3.92
C ASN A 267 -0.53 -13.75 5.04
N ARG A 268 -0.55 -15.05 4.75
CA ARG A 268 -0.77 -16.10 5.75
C ARG A 268 0.54 -16.55 6.37
N LEU A 269 0.60 -16.47 7.68
CA LEU A 269 1.73 -16.90 8.49
C LEU A 269 1.60 -18.42 8.76
N LEU A 270 1.80 -19.24 7.71
CA LEU A 270 1.73 -20.69 7.77
C LEU A 270 2.81 -21.25 8.71
N PHE A 271 2.57 -22.42 9.31
CA PHE A 271 3.52 -23.09 10.19
C PHE A 271 4.92 -23.24 9.59
N ASP A 272 4.99 -23.52 8.29
CA ASP A 272 6.27 -23.67 7.58
C ASP A 272 7.09 -22.38 7.58
N TYR A 273 6.43 -21.22 7.56
CA TYR A 273 7.09 -19.90 7.54
C TYR A 273 7.41 -19.37 8.94
N GLN A 274 6.64 -19.79 9.96
CA GLN A 274 6.78 -19.27 11.33
C GLN A 274 8.19 -19.46 11.89
N ARG A 275 8.84 -20.59 11.57
CA ARG A 275 10.21 -20.89 12.03
C ARG A 275 11.22 -19.93 11.42
N ASP A 276 11.16 -19.74 10.11
CA ASP A 276 12.12 -18.89 9.38
C ASP A 276 11.95 -17.42 9.78
N ILE A 277 10.70 -16.99 9.94
CA ILE A 277 10.39 -15.64 10.38
C ILE A 277 10.81 -15.42 11.85
N ALA A 278 10.54 -16.37 12.76
CA ALA A 278 11.01 -16.28 14.13
C ALA A 278 12.53 -16.09 14.20
N ALA A 279 13.29 -16.83 13.38
CA ALA A 279 14.74 -16.69 13.30
C ALA A 279 15.17 -15.30 12.79
N LYS A 280 14.45 -14.72 11.81
CA LYS A 280 14.69 -13.34 11.31
C LYS A 280 14.45 -12.28 12.38
N PHE A 281 13.51 -12.51 13.30
CA PHE A 281 13.27 -11.66 14.47
C PHE A 281 14.22 -11.93 15.65
N GLY A 282 15.24 -12.77 15.46
CA GLY A 282 16.27 -13.04 16.48
C GLY A 282 15.85 -14.05 17.56
N TYR A 283 14.71 -14.73 17.40
CA TYR A 283 14.33 -15.80 18.32
C TYR A 283 15.18 -17.04 18.05
N ALA A 284 16.07 -17.38 19.01
CA ALA A 284 16.99 -18.50 18.90
C ALA A 284 16.59 -19.66 19.83
N ARG A 285 17.16 -20.83 19.56
CA ARG A 285 17.04 -21.98 20.47
C ARG A 285 17.74 -21.68 21.79
N GLU A 286 17.08 -22.03 22.87
CA GLU A 286 17.64 -22.00 24.22
C GLU A 286 17.88 -23.42 24.72
N GLU A 287 18.99 -23.61 25.43
CA GLU A 287 19.33 -24.91 26.02
C GLU A 287 18.27 -25.32 27.08
N GLY A 288 17.82 -26.58 27.02
CA GLY A 288 16.77 -27.08 27.90
C GLY A 288 15.32 -26.70 27.55
N LYS A 289 15.09 -25.96 26.46
CA LYS A 289 13.77 -25.63 25.96
C LYS A 289 13.34 -26.53 24.78
N SER A 290 12.02 -26.55 24.54
CA SER A 290 11.43 -27.22 23.37
C SER A 290 12.08 -26.72 22.06
N PRO A 291 12.24 -27.56 21.04
CA PRO A 291 12.65 -27.14 19.69
C PRO A 291 11.74 -26.04 19.10
N ASN A 292 10.47 -25.96 19.53
CA ASN A 292 9.49 -24.97 19.07
C ASN A 292 9.49 -23.68 19.90
N TYR A 293 10.29 -23.61 20.97
CA TYR A 293 10.32 -22.45 21.85
C TYR A 293 10.52 -21.09 21.12
N PRO A 294 11.41 -20.96 20.12
CA PRO A 294 11.54 -19.72 19.35
C PRO A 294 10.25 -19.32 18.64
N ILE A 295 9.56 -20.29 18.04
CA ILE A 295 8.27 -20.06 17.35
C ILE A 295 7.21 -19.63 18.35
N GLU A 296 7.13 -20.29 19.51
CA GLU A 296 6.18 -19.95 20.57
C GLU A 296 6.39 -18.52 21.08
N GLN A 297 7.64 -18.09 21.27
CA GLN A 297 7.95 -16.71 21.70
C GLN A 297 7.59 -15.67 20.64
N PHE A 298 7.90 -15.95 19.37
CA PHE A 298 7.52 -15.10 18.24
C PHE A 298 5.99 -14.99 18.14
N MET A 299 5.25 -16.09 18.15
CA MET A 299 3.80 -16.10 18.05
C MET A 299 3.14 -15.45 19.27
N LYS A 300 3.72 -15.59 20.46
CA LYS A 300 3.28 -14.86 21.65
C LYS A 300 3.38 -13.34 21.46
N ARG A 301 4.47 -12.85 20.85
CA ARG A 301 4.59 -11.42 20.50
C ARG A 301 3.54 -11.03 19.48
N TYR A 302 3.36 -11.86 18.43
CA TYR A 302 2.35 -11.61 17.40
C TYR A 302 0.95 -11.42 18.01
N TYR A 303 0.45 -12.37 18.81
CA TYR A 303 -0.88 -12.29 19.43
C TYR A 303 -1.04 -11.16 20.48
N ARG A 304 0.04 -10.65 20.99
CA ARG A 304 0.00 -9.48 21.88
C ARG A 304 -0.05 -8.16 21.12
N THR A 305 0.41 -8.16 19.88
CA THR A 305 0.43 -6.99 18.99
C THR A 305 -0.87 -6.88 18.21
N ALA A 306 -1.38 -8.00 17.69
CA ALA A 306 -2.68 -8.10 17.03
C ALA A 306 -3.82 -8.06 18.04
#